data_6cc58e67a7fb2c9ee81a0ebe3b1f09b1
#
_entry.id   6cc58e67a7fb2c9ee81a0ebe3b1f09b1
#
_cell.length_a   1.000
_cell.length_b   1.000
_cell.length_c   1.000
_cell.angle_alpha   90.00
_cell.angle_beta   90.00
_cell.angle_gamma   90.00
#
_symmetry.space_group_name_H-M   'P 1'
#
loop_
_entity.id
_entity.type
_entity.pdbx_description
1 polymer ?
#
loop_
_entity_poly.entity_id
_entity_poly.type
_entity_poly.pdbx_seq_one_letter_code
_entity_poly.pdbx_strand_id
1 'polypeptide(L)'
;SSFGQSFFLGLFNAPIRNELGITHGEFGNIYATATICSSLTLIWIGKKIDDYRILNYSFFVIILLFLSSLLFSFINSVYFLAAAIFLMRLSGQGLMSHTSTTTISRFFEKSRGKALSAIWLGLSTAEFILPVLITYFFVIYSWRTVWQGIAVLIVLLLPFIILSTIKSIKLDSREEDIIPKNKKLKIRDWKRKEVIKDY
;
A
#
# COMPACT_ATOMS: atom_id res chain seq x y z
N SER A 1 -0.15 0.92 -4.21
CA SER A 1 0.58 2.17 -3.95
C SER A 1 2.08 1.95 -4.07
N SER A 2 2.76 2.82 -4.77
CA SER A 2 4.22 2.75 -4.98
C SER A 2 5.00 3.47 -3.88
N PHE A 3 4.37 4.35 -3.12
CA PHE A 3 5.04 5.23 -2.15
C PHE A 3 5.68 4.50 -0.97
N GLY A 4 5.17 3.35 -0.56
CA GLY A 4 5.76 2.51 0.49
C GLY A 4 6.70 1.42 0.00
N GLN A 5 6.93 1.32 -1.31
CA GLN A 5 7.80 0.29 -1.90
C GLN A 5 9.28 0.62 -1.70
N SER A 6 10.12 -0.43 -1.69
CA SER A 6 11.55 -0.30 -1.42
C SER A 6 12.26 0.59 -2.43
N PHE A 7 11.92 0.47 -3.72
CA PHE A 7 12.53 1.28 -4.76
C PHE A 7 12.28 2.78 -4.55
N PHE A 8 11.08 3.14 -4.09
CA PHE A 8 10.71 4.53 -3.87
C PHE A 8 11.41 5.12 -2.64
N LEU A 9 11.35 4.42 -1.51
CA LEU A 9 12.04 4.85 -0.28
C LEU A 9 13.56 4.93 -0.46
N GLY A 10 14.13 4.06 -1.30
CA GLY A 10 15.55 4.06 -1.62
C GLY A 10 16.07 5.35 -2.24
N LEU A 11 15.21 6.08 -2.99
CA LEU A 11 15.58 7.38 -3.59
C LEU A 11 15.93 8.45 -2.55
N PHE A 12 15.33 8.35 -1.37
CA PHE A 12 15.53 9.31 -0.27
C PHE A 12 16.61 8.88 0.72
N ASN A 13 17.26 7.73 0.52
CA ASN A 13 18.27 7.19 1.43
C ASN A 13 19.45 8.17 1.63
N ALA A 14 20.07 8.63 0.54
CA ALA A 14 21.23 9.49 0.63
C ALA A 14 20.94 10.85 1.32
N PRO A 15 19.92 11.62 0.91
CA PRO A 15 19.60 12.88 1.58
C PRO A 15 19.25 12.71 3.06
N ILE A 16 18.52 11.68 3.45
CA ILE A 16 18.15 11.43 4.86
C ILE A 16 19.40 11.07 5.68
N ARG A 17 20.24 10.17 5.18
CA ARG A 17 21.47 9.79 5.88
C ARG A 17 22.42 10.96 6.08
N ASN A 18 22.61 11.77 5.05
CA ASN A 18 23.48 12.93 5.13
C ASN A 18 22.97 13.94 6.16
N GLU A 19 21.68 14.12 6.28
CA GLU A 19 21.10 15.06 7.23
C GLU A 19 21.14 14.53 8.68
N LEU A 20 20.90 13.22 8.87
CA LEU A 20 20.93 12.60 10.21
C LEU A 20 22.34 12.20 10.66
N GLY A 21 23.35 12.31 9.80
CA GLY A 21 24.72 11.91 10.10
C GLY A 21 24.89 10.40 10.33
N ILE A 22 24.07 9.55 9.70
CA ILE A 22 24.10 8.10 9.87
C ILE A 22 24.74 7.40 8.67
N THR A 23 25.36 6.27 8.94
CA THR A 23 26.01 5.43 7.94
C THR A 23 24.98 4.64 7.10
N HIS A 24 25.43 4.10 5.97
CA HIS A 24 24.58 3.23 5.14
C HIS A 24 24.14 1.97 5.88
N GLY A 25 25.01 1.39 6.71
CA GLY A 25 24.68 0.21 7.52
C GLY A 25 23.63 0.50 8.59
N GLU A 26 23.74 1.62 9.29
CA GLU A 26 22.73 2.05 10.28
C GLU A 26 21.37 2.27 9.64
N PHE A 27 21.31 2.96 8.52
CA PHE A 27 20.05 3.12 7.77
C PHE A 27 19.48 1.76 7.35
N GLY A 28 20.34 0.84 6.85
CA GLY A 28 19.93 -0.51 6.47
C GLY A 28 19.32 -1.30 7.62
N ASN A 29 19.93 -1.23 8.81
CA ASN A 29 19.45 -1.88 10.02
C ASN A 29 18.09 -1.31 10.48
N ILE A 30 17.94 0.03 10.48
CA ILE A 30 16.67 0.71 10.80
C ILE A 30 15.59 0.28 9.81
N TYR A 31 15.91 0.28 8.52
CA TYR A 31 14.99 -0.12 7.46
C TYR A 31 14.55 -1.58 7.60
N ALA A 32 15.47 -2.49 7.84
CA ALA A 32 15.18 -3.91 8.02
C ALA A 32 14.29 -4.16 9.24
N THR A 33 14.65 -3.59 10.38
CA THR A 33 13.88 -3.72 11.63
C THR A 33 12.48 -3.15 11.48
N ALA A 34 12.33 -1.94 10.94
CA ALA A 34 11.04 -1.30 10.71
C ALA A 34 10.17 -2.12 9.74
N THR A 35 10.78 -2.72 8.70
CA THR A 35 10.07 -3.58 7.74
C THR A 35 9.58 -4.87 8.38
N ILE A 36 10.39 -5.52 9.21
CA ILE A 36 9.99 -6.74 9.95
C ILE A 36 8.82 -6.41 10.89
N CYS A 37 8.92 -5.36 11.69
CA CYS A 37 7.85 -4.92 12.58
C CYS A 37 6.55 -4.61 11.81
N SER A 38 6.67 -3.93 10.67
CA SER A 38 5.56 -3.64 9.77
C SER A 38 4.89 -4.92 9.26
N SER A 39 5.67 -5.91 8.83
CA SER A 39 5.18 -7.18 8.31
C SER A 39 4.45 -7.99 9.40
N LEU A 40 4.98 -8.01 10.62
CA LEU A 40 4.31 -8.63 11.76
C LEU A 40 2.98 -7.94 12.07
N THR A 41 2.97 -6.60 12.11
CA THR A 41 1.76 -5.81 12.35
C THR A 41 0.70 -6.02 11.28
N LEU A 42 1.12 -6.20 10.02
CA LEU A 42 0.23 -6.46 8.89
C LEU A 42 -0.62 -7.73 9.09
N ILE A 43 -0.11 -8.76 9.79
CA ILE A 43 -0.85 -10.01 10.05
C ILE A 43 -2.14 -9.74 10.82
N TRP A 44 -2.12 -8.80 11.77
CA TRP A 44 -3.31 -8.47 12.58
C TRP A 44 -4.20 -7.41 11.91
N ILE A 45 -3.60 -6.33 11.41
CA ILE A 45 -4.37 -5.24 10.80
C ILE A 45 -4.93 -5.68 9.44
N GLY A 46 -4.15 -6.42 8.65
CA GLY A 46 -4.59 -6.92 7.35
C GLY A 46 -5.83 -7.81 7.43
N LYS A 47 -5.91 -8.66 8.46
CA LYS A 47 -7.09 -9.52 8.70
C LYS A 47 -8.38 -8.72 8.91
N LYS A 48 -8.31 -7.52 9.45
CA LYS A 48 -9.49 -6.69 9.71
C LYS A 48 -10.25 -6.28 8.45
N ILE A 49 -9.67 -6.43 7.27
CA ILE A 49 -10.39 -6.20 5.99
C ILE A 49 -11.60 -7.11 5.84
N ASP A 50 -11.61 -8.27 6.52
CA ASP A 50 -12.73 -9.21 6.49
C ASP A 50 -13.90 -8.75 7.37
N ASP A 51 -13.61 -7.96 8.41
CA ASP A 51 -14.60 -7.50 9.40
C ASP A 51 -15.24 -6.16 9.01
N TYR A 52 -14.60 -5.38 8.13
CA TYR A 52 -15.06 -4.05 7.75
C TYR A 52 -15.51 -3.97 6.28
N ARG A 53 -16.34 -2.99 5.97
CA ARG A 53 -16.65 -2.65 4.57
C ARG A 53 -15.38 -2.22 3.86
N ILE A 54 -15.12 -2.76 2.68
CA ILE A 54 -13.92 -2.46 1.88
C ILE A 54 -13.69 -0.95 1.72
N LEU A 55 -14.78 -0.18 1.52
CA LEU A 55 -14.69 1.27 1.40
C LEU A 55 -14.09 1.93 2.66
N ASN A 56 -14.63 1.60 3.84
CA ASN A 56 -14.17 2.18 5.10
C ASN A 56 -12.72 1.77 5.41
N TYR A 57 -12.39 0.51 5.13
CA TYR A 57 -11.03 0.01 5.30
C TYR A 57 -10.05 0.69 4.34
N SER A 58 -10.46 0.92 3.08
CA SER A 58 -9.64 1.65 2.11
C SER A 58 -9.38 3.10 2.53
N PHE A 59 -10.39 3.80 3.05
CA PHE A 59 -10.20 5.15 3.60
C PHE A 59 -9.26 5.16 4.80
N PHE A 60 -9.38 4.20 5.71
CA PHE A 60 -8.44 4.04 6.82
C PHE A 60 -7.00 3.89 6.32
N VAL A 61 -6.77 3.05 5.31
CA VAL A 61 -5.44 2.84 4.72
C VAL A 61 -4.92 4.11 4.04
N ILE A 62 -5.78 4.88 3.34
CA ILE A 62 -5.38 6.16 2.73
C ILE A 62 -4.98 7.17 3.81
N ILE A 63 -5.76 7.31 4.87
CA ILE A 63 -5.44 8.23 5.97
C ILE A 63 -4.11 7.84 6.62
N LEU A 64 -3.90 6.54 6.85
CA LEU A 64 -2.64 6.06 7.40
C LEU A 64 -1.46 6.33 6.47
N LEU A 65 -1.63 6.16 5.15
CA LEU A 65 -0.61 6.46 4.15
C LEU A 65 -0.30 7.97 4.08
N PHE A 66 -1.33 8.81 4.14
CA PHE A 66 -1.18 10.26 4.22
C PHE A 66 -0.37 10.69 5.44
N LEU A 67 -0.77 10.21 6.63
CA LEU A 67 -0.06 10.51 7.89
C LEU A 67 1.38 9.99 7.85
N SER A 68 1.61 8.83 7.27
CA SER A 68 2.96 8.27 7.07
C SER A 68 3.82 9.15 6.17
N SER A 69 3.24 9.68 5.08
CA SER A 69 3.93 10.57 4.15
C SER A 69 4.26 11.92 4.79
N LEU A 70 3.35 12.46 5.58
CA LEU A 70 3.62 13.68 6.38
C LEU A 70 4.71 13.42 7.41
N LEU A 71 4.62 12.34 8.18
CA LEU A 71 5.63 11.98 9.17
C LEU A 71 7.01 11.83 8.53
N PHE A 72 7.06 11.25 7.31
CA PHE A 72 8.29 11.09 6.56
C PHE A 72 8.93 12.45 6.20
N SER A 73 8.12 13.49 5.93
CA SER A 73 8.63 14.85 5.64
C SER A 73 9.20 15.56 6.88
N PHE A 74 8.88 15.10 8.09
CA PHE A 74 9.33 15.71 9.36
C PHE A 74 10.43 14.92 10.07
N ILE A 75 11.07 13.97 9.41
CA ILE A 75 12.19 13.21 9.99
C ILE A 75 13.29 14.16 10.43
N ASN A 76 13.61 14.13 11.74
CA ASN A 76 14.66 14.91 12.37
C ASN A 76 15.57 14.09 13.31
N SER A 77 15.25 12.81 13.49
CA SER A 77 16.01 11.88 14.31
C SER A 77 15.89 10.45 13.83
N VAL A 78 16.76 9.58 14.32
CA VAL A 78 16.77 8.14 14.00
C VAL A 78 15.47 7.46 14.44
N TYR A 79 14.89 7.85 15.58
CA TYR A 79 13.62 7.30 16.07
C TYR A 79 12.45 7.68 15.17
N PHE A 80 12.41 8.94 14.72
CA PHE A 80 11.40 9.40 13.75
C PHE A 80 11.57 8.69 12.40
N LEU A 81 12.81 8.46 11.96
CA LEU A 81 13.08 7.68 10.75
C LEU A 81 12.52 6.27 10.86
N ALA A 82 12.80 5.57 11.97
CA ALA A 82 12.29 4.21 12.19
C ALA A 82 10.76 4.16 12.19
N ALA A 83 10.11 5.09 12.88
CA ALA A 83 8.65 5.18 12.91
C ALA A 83 8.06 5.52 11.52
N ALA A 84 8.67 6.44 10.79
CA ALA A 84 8.24 6.84 9.45
C ALA A 84 8.37 5.67 8.46
N ILE A 85 9.49 4.94 8.44
CA ILE A 85 9.68 3.77 7.61
C ILE A 85 8.67 2.68 8.01
N PHE A 86 8.49 2.39 9.29
CA PHE A 86 7.51 1.41 9.77
C PHE A 86 6.10 1.71 9.26
N LEU A 87 5.61 2.92 9.45
CA LEU A 87 4.27 3.33 9.02
C LEU A 87 4.13 3.34 7.49
N MET A 88 5.15 3.78 6.78
CA MET A 88 5.17 3.82 5.31
C MET A 88 5.15 2.41 4.71
N ARG A 89 5.95 1.49 5.28
CA ARG A 89 5.96 0.07 4.89
C ARG A 89 4.63 -0.60 5.19
N LEU A 90 4.06 -0.34 6.36
CA LEU A 90 2.77 -0.87 6.76
C LEU A 90 1.64 -0.37 5.86
N SER A 91 1.51 0.94 5.68
CA SER A 91 0.41 1.55 4.93
C SER A 91 0.56 1.38 3.43
N GLY A 92 1.72 1.73 2.88
CA GLY A 92 1.95 1.80 1.43
C GLY A 92 2.19 0.45 0.79
N GLN A 93 3.13 -0.33 1.29
CA GLN A 93 3.44 -1.65 0.74
C GLN A 93 2.50 -2.72 1.29
N GLY A 94 2.28 -2.77 2.59
CA GLY A 94 1.47 -3.79 3.23
C GLY A 94 -0.02 -3.63 2.95
N LEU A 95 -0.67 -2.73 3.68
CA LEU A 95 -2.13 -2.60 3.69
C LEU A 95 -2.71 -2.20 2.33
N MET A 96 -2.08 -1.26 1.60
CA MET A 96 -2.59 -0.84 0.29
C MET A 96 -2.55 -1.97 -0.74
N SER A 97 -1.45 -2.73 -0.79
CA SER A 97 -1.32 -3.89 -1.69
C SER A 97 -2.28 -5.01 -1.29
N HIS A 98 -2.41 -5.27 0.01
CA HIS A 98 -3.36 -6.25 0.54
C HIS A 98 -4.81 -5.87 0.21
N THR A 99 -5.20 -4.61 0.42
CA THR A 99 -6.53 -4.11 0.09
C THR A 99 -6.84 -4.27 -1.39
N SER A 100 -5.89 -3.91 -2.28
CA SER A 100 -6.07 -4.01 -3.72
C SER A 100 -6.25 -5.46 -4.19
N THR A 101 -5.40 -6.37 -3.74
CA THR A 101 -5.46 -7.78 -4.12
C THR A 101 -6.69 -8.48 -3.55
N THR A 102 -7.09 -8.17 -2.32
CA THR A 102 -8.30 -8.70 -1.70
C THR A 102 -9.56 -8.20 -2.41
N THR A 103 -9.61 -6.91 -2.75
CA THR A 103 -10.74 -6.34 -3.51
C THR A 103 -10.90 -7.04 -4.85
N ILE A 104 -9.82 -7.20 -5.62
CA ILE A 104 -9.90 -7.92 -6.90
C ILE A 104 -10.35 -9.37 -6.70
N SER A 105 -9.81 -10.04 -5.70
CA SER A 105 -10.15 -11.44 -5.43
C SER A 105 -11.63 -11.64 -5.07
N ARG A 106 -12.27 -10.63 -4.47
CA ARG A 106 -13.69 -10.69 -4.09
C ARG A 106 -14.64 -10.33 -5.23
N PHE A 107 -14.27 -9.39 -6.08
CA PHE A 107 -15.20 -8.83 -7.07
C PHE A 107 -14.94 -9.27 -8.51
N PHE A 108 -13.79 -9.84 -8.83
CA PHE A 108 -13.41 -10.24 -10.19
C PHE A 108 -13.16 -11.75 -10.31
N GLU A 109 -14.16 -12.60 -9.97
CA GLU A 109 -13.98 -14.06 -10.02
C GLU A 109 -13.59 -14.57 -11.41
N LYS A 110 -14.31 -14.15 -12.46
CA LYS A 110 -14.10 -14.60 -13.84
C LYS A 110 -12.84 -14.03 -14.52
N SER A 111 -12.43 -12.82 -14.14
CA SER A 111 -11.31 -12.09 -14.75
C SER A 111 -10.17 -11.78 -13.77
N ARG A 112 -10.10 -12.50 -12.64
CA ARG A 112 -9.15 -12.27 -11.54
C ARG A 112 -7.70 -12.15 -12.02
N GLY A 113 -7.26 -13.05 -12.91
CA GLY A 113 -5.89 -13.01 -13.45
C GLY A 113 -5.59 -11.72 -14.21
N LYS A 114 -6.50 -11.30 -15.10
CA LYS A 114 -6.36 -10.04 -15.87
C LYS A 114 -6.35 -8.82 -14.96
N ALA A 115 -7.22 -8.77 -13.96
CA ALA A 115 -7.29 -7.65 -13.03
C ALA A 115 -6.04 -7.58 -12.11
N LEU A 116 -5.52 -8.72 -11.66
CA LEU A 116 -4.25 -8.76 -10.92
C LEU A 116 -3.07 -8.33 -11.80
N SER A 117 -3.00 -8.79 -13.05
CA SER A 117 -1.95 -8.36 -13.99
C SER A 117 -1.96 -6.85 -14.22
N ALA A 118 -3.13 -6.22 -14.29
CA ALA A 118 -3.25 -4.77 -14.43
C ALA A 118 -2.66 -4.02 -13.21
N ILE A 119 -2.86 -4.53 -11.98
CA ILE A 119 -2.22 -3.95 -10.79
C ILE A 119 -0.69 -4.04 -10.88
N TRP A 120 -0.17 -5.20 -11.25
CA TRP A 120 1.29 -5.40 -11.35
C TRP A 120 1.90 -4.56 -12.46
N LEU A 121 1.23 -4.45 -13.62
CA LEU A 121 1.64 -3.52 -14.68
C LEU A 121 1.68 -2.07 -14.19
N GLY A 122 0.65 -1.63 -13.45
CA GLY A 122 0.65 -0.29 -12.86
C GLY A 122 1.79 -0.06 -11.86
N LEU A 123 2.14 -1.09 -11.08
CA LEU A 123 3.28 -1.01 -10.16
C LEU A 123 4.60 -0.90 -10.93
N SER A 124 4.82 -1.77 -11.93
CA SER A 124 6.03 -1.74 -12.76
C SER A 124 6.18 -0.43 -13.53
N THR A 125 5.08 0.12 -14.04
CA THR A 125 5.06 1.44 -14.70
C THR A 125 5.48 2.55 -13.73
N ALA A 126 4.96 2.52 -12.50
CA ALA A 126 5.34 3.48 -11.46
C ALA A 126 6.81 3.31 -11.04
N GLU A 127 7.30 2.09 -10.96
CA GLU A 127 8.70 1.78 -10.65
C GLU A 127 9.67 2.33 -11.70
N PHE A 128 9.23 2.40 -12.96
CA PHE A 128 10.00 3.01 -14.05
C PHE A 128 9.91 4.55 -14.05
N ILE A 129 8.70 5.10 -13.90
CA ILE A 129 8.47 6.54 -14.07
C ILE A 129 8.84 7.34 -12.82
N LEU A 130 8.47 6.88 -11.61
CA LEU A 130 8.63 7.66 -10.39
C LEU A 130 10.08 8.04 -10.06
N PRO A 131 11.10 7.16 -10.22
CA PRO A 131 12.48 7.55 -9.98
C PRO A 131 12.92 8.74 -10.83
N VAL A 132 12.55 8.77 -12.11
CA VAL A 132 12.88 9.86 -13.03
C VAL A 132 12.24 11.17 -12.57
N LEU A 133 10.94 11.13 -12.24
CA LEU A 133 10.20 12.30 -11.75
C LEU A 133 10.79 12.82 -10.43
N ILE A 134 11.04 11.95 -9.47
CA ILE A 134 11.57 12.33 -8.16
C ILE A 134 12.98 12.93 -8.29
N THR A 135 13.84 12.35 -9.13
CA THR A 135 15.17 12.89 -9.37
C THR A 135 15.09 14.30 -9.97
N TYR A 136 14.15 14.52 -10.90
CA TYR A 136 13.91 15.85 -11.45
C TYR A 136 13.46 16.84 -10.36
N PHE A 137 12.53 16.44 -9.49
CA PHE A 137 12.07 17.29 -8.39
C PHE A 137 13.15 17.58 -7.35
N PHE A 138 14.12 16.67 -7.15
CA PHE A 138 15.25 16.92 -6.23
C PHE A 138 16.19 18.04 -6.70
N VAL A 139 16.18 18.38 -7.98
CA VAL A 139 16.96 19.53 -8.50
C VAL A 139 16.32 20.85 -8.04
N ILE A 140 15.00 20.88 -7.86
CA ILE A 140 14.23 22.11 -7.63
C ILE A 140 13.80 22.23 -6.16
N TYR A 141 13.45 21.12 -5.52
CA TYR A 141 12.84 21.09 -4.19
C TYR A 141 13.64 20.21 -3.22
N SER A 142 13.53 20.54 -1.93
CA SER A 142 14.04 19.65 -0.89
C SER A 142 13.27 18.32 -0.86
N TRP A 143 13.90 17.26 -0.39
CA TRP A 143 13.26 15.96 -0.24
C TRP A 143 12.04 16.01 0.68
N ARG A 144 12.02 16.91 1.67
CA ARG A 144 10.87 17.15 2.55
C ARG A 144 9.68 17.72 1.79
N THR A 145 9.91 18.72 0.95
CA THR A 145 8.87 19.34 0.12
C THR A 145 8.28 18.33 -0.84
N VAL A 146 9.10 17.44 -1.40
CA VAL A 146 8.62 16.36 -2.27
C VAL A 146 7.68 15.43 -1.50
N TRP A 147 8.00 15.04 -0.25
CA TRP A 147 7.11 14.23 0.57
C TRP A 147 5.81 14.93 0.97
N GLN A 148 5.85 16.23 1.23
CA GLN A 148 4.63 17.03 1.46
C GLN A 148 3.75 17.06 0.21
N GLY A 149 4.34 17.25 -0.96
CA GLY A 149 3.63 17.16 -2.24
C GLY A 149 2.98 15.78 -2.46
N ILE A 150 3.69 14.70 -2.14
CA ILE A 150 3.16 13.33 -2.19
C ILE A 150 1.97 13.17 -1.23
N ALA A 151 2.06 13.69 -0.01
CA ALA A 151 0.96 13.63 0.95
C ALA A 151 -0.30 14.33 0.40
N VAL A 152 -0.16 15.50 -0.20
CA VAL A 152 -1.26 16.22 -0.85
C VAL A 152 -1.85 15.39 -2.00
N LEU A 153 -1.01 14.81 -2.86
CA LEU A 153 -1.47 13.96 -3.96
C LEU A 153 -2.23 12.73 -3.48
N ILE A 154 -1.79 12.11 -2.39
CA ILE A 154 -2.48 10.95 -1.78
C ILE A 154 -3.91 11.32 -1.41
N VAL A 155 -4.12 12.45 -0.73
CA VAL A 155 -5.46 12.88 -0.28
C VAL A 155 -6.34 13.32 -1.44
N LEU A 156 -5.79 13.92 -2.48
CA LEU A 156 -6.57 14.40 -3.62
C LEU A 156 -6.95 13.26 -4.58
N LEU A 157 -5.99 12.39 -4.91
CA LEU A 157 -6.18 11.39 -5.97
C LEU A 157 -6.76 10.06 -5.47
N LEU A 158 -6.26 9.53 -4.34
CA LEU A 158 -6.65 8.19 -3.93
C LEU A 158 -8.12 8.06 -3.52
N PRO A 159 -8.74 8.99 -2.78
CA PRO A 159 -10.17 8.93 -2.49
C PRO A 159 -11.01 8.95 -3.77
N PHE A 160 -10.66 9.81 -4.73
CA PHE A 160 -11.36 9.90 -6.01
C PHE A 160 -11.27 8.58 -6.80
N ILE A 161 -10.09 7.98 -6.89
CA ILE A 161 -9.87 6.69 -7.56
C ILE A 161 -10.68 5.58 -6.89
N ILE A 162 -10.67 5.50 -5.55
CA ILE A 162 -11.40 4.47 -4.80
C ILE A 162 -12.91 4.62 -4.99
N LEU A 163 -13.43 5.84 -4.88
CA LEU A 163 -14.86 6.08 -5.07
C LEU A 163 -15.32 5.74 -6.49
N SER A 164 -14.53 6.10 -7.50
CA SER A 164 -14.81 5.77 -8.91
C SER A 164 -14.80 4.27 -9.14
N THR A 165 -13.80 3.56 -8.60
CA THR A 165 -13.66 2.10 -8.74
C THR A 165 -14.80 1.36 -8.06
N ILE A 166 -15.15 1.72 -6.81
CA ILE A 166 -16.21 1.05 -6.07
C ILE A 166 -17.58 1.31 -6.70
N LYS A 167 -17.81 2.50 -7.25
CA LYS A 167 -19.04 2.80 -7.99
C LYS A 167 -19.15 1.92 -9.25
N SER A 168 -18.06 1.74 -9.97
CA SER A 168 -18.00 0.85 -11.15
C SER A 168 -18.27 -0.61 -10.77
N ILE A 169 -17.66 -1.12 -9.70
CA ILE A 169 -17.84 -2.49 -9.21
C ILE A 169 -19.30 -2.73 -8.79
N LYS A 170 -19.95 -1.76 -8.14
CA LYS A 170 -21.37 -1.89 -7.74
C LYS A 170 -22.32 -1.95 -8.93
N LEU A 171 -21.96 -1.36 -10.07
CA LEU A 171 -22.75 -1.47 -11.30
C LEU A 171 -22.63 -2.87 -11.89
N ASP A 172 -21.44 -3.44 -11.85
CA ASP A 172 -21.14 -4.79 -12.36
C ASP A 172 -21.81 -5.88 -11.49
N SER A 173 -21.78 -5.75 -10.17
CA SER A 173 -22.41 -6.70 -9.24
C SER A 173 -23.96 -6.67 -9.31
N ARG A 174 -24.59 -5.59 -9.77
CA ARG A 174 -26.03 -5.54 -10.02
C ARG A 174 -26.44 -6.39 -11.22
N GLU A 175 -25.59 -6.55 -12.22
CA GLU A 175 -25.83 -7.45 -13.35
C GLU A 175 -25.69 -8.94 -12.96
N GLU A 176 -24.82 -9.27 -11.99
CA GLU A 176 -24.64 -10.65 -11.50
C GLU A 176 -25.78 -11.13 -10.58
N ASP A 177 -26.46 -10.24 -9.86
CA ASP A 177 -27.65 -10.60 -9.04
C ASP A 177 -28.88 -10.97 -9.87
N ILE A 178 -28.86 -10.72 -11.18
CA ILE A 178 -29.91 -11.11 -12.14
C ILE A 178 -29.73 -12.57 -12.60
N ILE A 179 -28.56 -13.17 -12.38
CA ILE A 179 -28.30 -14.59 -12.70
C ILE A 179 -28.78 -15.47 -11.53
N PRO A 180 -29.64 -16.47 -11.76
CA PRO A 180 -30.23 -17.26 -10.68
C PRO A 180 -29.18 -17.97 -9.84
N LYS A 181 -29.29 -17.79 -8.52
CA LYS A 181 -28.40 -18.30 -7.44
C LYS A 181 -28.20 -19.83 -7.37
N ASN A 182 -28.62 -20.60 -8.37
CA ASN A 182 -28.66 -22.06 -8.32
C ASN A 182 -27.31 -22.78 -8.62
N LYS A 183 -26.18 -22.05 -8.71
CA LYS A 183 -24.87 -22.68 -8.90
C LYS A 183 -23.78 -22.07 -8.01
N LYS A 184 -24.04 -21.85 -6.74
CA LYS A 184 -22.95 -21.70 -5.76
C LYS A 184 -22.35 -23.08 -5.51
N LEU A 185 -21.30 -23.42 -6.22
CA LEU A 185 -20.35 -24.42 -5.76
C LEU A 185 -19.97 -24.02 -4.32
N LYS A 186 -20.21 -24.90 -3.35
CA LYS A 186 -19.73 -24.72 -1.96
C LYS A 186 -18.21 -24.71 -2.00
N ILE A 187 -17.62 -23.53 -2.19
CA ILE A 187 -16.18 -23.34 -1.99
C ILE A 187 -15.97 -23.49 -0.49
N ARG A 188 -15.18 -24.50 -0.10
CA ARG A 188 -14.83 -24.77 1.31
C ARG A 188 -13.98 -23.62 1.81
N ASP A 189 -14.49 -22.84 2.77
CA ASP A 189 -13.71 -21.83 3.47
C ASP A 189 -12.73 -22.52 4.42
N TRP A 190 -11.47 -22.60 3.98
CA TRP A 190 -10.39 -23.18 4.78
C TRP A 190 -10.05 -22.28 5.96
N LYS A 191 -10.20 -22.82 7.18
CA LYS A 191 -9.69 -22.15 8.38
C LYS A 191 -8.18 -22.37 8.51
N ARG A 192 -7.45 -21.35 8.97
CA ARG A 192 -5.99 -21.41 9.15
C ARG A 192 -5.50 -22.68 9.89
N LYS A 193 -6.26 -23.15 10.90
CA LYS A 193 -5.96 -24.38 11.62
C LYS A 193 -6.10 -25.67 10.79
N GLU A 194 -6.95 -25.67 9.77
CA GLU A 194 -7.15 -26.81 8.87
C GLU A 194 -6.01 -26.90 7.87
N VAL A 195 -5.58 -25.74 7.31
CA VAL A 195 -4.45 -25.67 6.37
C VAL A 195 -3.14 -26.13 7.02
N ILE A 196 -2.90 -25.75 8.30
CA ILE A 196 -1.68 -26.16 9.04
C ILE A 196 -1.67 -27.66 9.38
N LYS A 197 -2.83 -28.32 9.45
CA LYS A 197 -2.95 -29.73 9.79
C LYS A 197 -2.76 -30.68 8.59
N ASP A 198 -2.94 -30.18 7.36
CA ASP A 198 -2.81 -30.94 6.11
C ASP A 198 -1.37 -30.88 5.52
N TYR A 199 -0.43 -30.17 6.19
CA TYR A 199 1.01 -30.15 5.93
C TYR A 199 1.80 -30.77 7.10
#